data_67710a95a575c0e22a3d740d7e480673
#
_entry.id   67710a95a575c0e22a3d740d7e480673
#
_cell.length_a   1.000
_cell.length_b   1.000
_cell.length_c   1.000
_cell.angle_alpha   90.00
_cell.angle_beta   90.00
_cell.angle_gamma   90.00
#
_symmetry.space_group_name_H-M   'P 1'
#
loop_
_entity.id
_entity.type
_entity.pdbx_description
1 polymer ?
#
loop_
_entity_poly.entity_id
_entity_poly.type
_entity_poly.pdbx_seq_one_letter_code
_entity_poly.pdbx_strand_id
1 'polypeptide(L)'
;SAASDVYKRQSQAVAMLSHPNIVSVYDVSHSDNIDYIVMELIEGITLKQYLQRKGHLSWQETIFFAEQVARALMHAHSRGIIHQDVKPQNVIILRDGTAKLTDFGIASFAAAQETRVVQEAIGSVHYISPEQAKGSKIDYRTDLYSLGVMMYEMLTGKLPFEGETALQI
;
A
#
# COMPACT_ATOMS: atom_id res chain seq x y z
N SER A 1 -6.06 -14.77 -21.41
CA SER A 1 -4.84 -14.16 -22.00
C SER A 1 -3.72 -14.21 -20.96
N ALA A 2 -2.43 -14.16 -21.40
CA ALA A 2 -1.28 -14.23 -20.49
C ALA A 2 -1.35 -13.19 -19.35
N ALA A 3 -1.86 -11.98 -19.60
CA ALA A 3 -2.08 -10.93 -18.60
C ALA A 3 -3.14 -11.35 -17.55
N SER A 4 -4.24 -11.98 -17.97
CA SER A 4 -5.28 -12.49 -17.07
C SER A 4 -4.77 -13.63 -16.18
N ASP A 5 -3.85 -14.46 -16.67
CA ASP A 5 -3.30 -15.58 -15.90
C ASP A 5 -2.27 -15.10 -14.85
N VAL A 6 -1.53 -14.04 -15.17
CA VAL A 6 -0.62 -13.38 -14.21
C VAL A 6 -1.41 -12.71 -13.09
N TYR A 7 -2.47 -11.96 -13.44
CA TYR A 7 -3.39 -11.36 -12.48
C TYR A 7 -3.96 -12.39 -11.50
N LYS A 8 -4.52 -13.49 -12.02
CA LYS A 8 -5.09 -14.56 -11.17
C LYS A 8 -4.07 -15.15 -10.20
N ARG A 9 -2.84 -15.42 -10.66
CA ARG A 9 -1.80 -15.99 -9.78
C ARG A 9 -1.38 -15.04 -8.67
N GLN A 10 -1.26 -13.75 -8.96
CA GLN A 10 -0.86 -12.76 -7.95
C GLN A 10 -2.00 -12.47 -6.98
N SER A 11 -3.23 -12.34 -7.46
CA SER A 11 -4.40 -12.18 -6.61
C SER A 11 -4.61 -13.39 -5.69
N GLN A 12 -4.38 -14.60 -6.18
CA GLN A 12 -4.39 -15.82 -5.36
C GLN A 12 -3.26 -15.83 -4.33
N ALA A 13 -2.06 -15.32 -4.68
CA ALA A 13 -0.96 -15.22 -3.74
C ALA A 13 -1.26 -14.22 -2.60
N VAL A 14 -1.91 -13.09 -2.90
CA VAL A 14 -2.36 -12.12 -1.89
C VAL A 14 -3.46 -12.72 -0.99
N ALA A 15 -4.40 -13.49 -1.55
CA ALA A 15 -5.43 -14.20 -0.78
C ALA A 15 -4.85 -15.25 0.20
N MET A 16 -3.61 -15.68 -0.01
CA MET A 16 -2.90 -16.58 0.90
C MET A 16 -2.18 -15.86 2.06
N LEU A 17 -2.15 -14.51 2.05
CA LEU A 17 -1.54 -13.76 3.16
C LEU A 17 -2.48 -13.77 4.36
N SER A 18 -2.03 -14.39 5.45
CA SER A 18 -2.71 -14.39 6.76
C SER A 18 -1.78 -13.82 7.80
N HIS A 19 -2.06 -12.61 8.26
CA HIS A 19 -1.25 -11.92 9.26
C HIS A 19 -2.11 -10.88 10.00
N PRO A 20 -1.95 -10.66 11.31
CA PRO A 20 -2.75 -9.70 12.07
C PRO A 20 -2.65 -8.25 11.55
N ASN A 21 -1.55 -7.90 10.91
CA ASN A 21 -1.34 -6.56 10.33
C ASN A 21 -1.57 -6.49 8.82
N ILE A 22 -2.26 -7.47 8.22
CA ILE A 22 -2.69 -7.48 6.82
C ILE A 22 -4.19 -7.65 6.77
N VAL A 23 -4.87 -6.88 5.91
CA VAL A 23 -6.30 -7.09 5.61
C VAL A 23 -6.46 -8.41 4.89
N SER A 24 -7.30 -9.31 5.42
CA SER A 24 -7.52 -10.63 4.83
C SER A 24 -8.32 -10.50 3.55
N VAL A 25 -7.83 -11.11 2.47
CA VAL A 25 -8.56 -11.26 1.21
C VAL A 25 -9.17 -12.66 1.19
N TYR A 26 -10.49 -12.75 1.02
CA TYR A 26 -11.22 -14.01 1.02
C TYR A 26 -11.38 -14.61 -0.36
N ASP A 27 -11.57 -13.75 -1.37
CA ASP A 27 -11.74 -14.19 -2.75
C ASP A 27 -11.34 -13.09 -3.73
N VAL A 28 -10.90 -13.51 -4.90
CA VAL A 28 -10.65 -12.64 -6.06
C VAL A 28 -11.26 -13.31 -7.27
N SER A 29 -12.30 -12.73 -7.81
CA SER A 29 -13.08 -13.33 -8.87
C SER A 29 -13.37 -12.34 -10.00
N HIS A 30 -13.67 -12.90 -11.16
CA HIS A 30 -14.06 -12.18 -12.37
C HIS A 30 -15.42 -12.71 -12.84
N SER A 31 -16.40 -11.83 -13.01
CA SER A 31 -17.71 -12.15 -13.56
C SER A 31 -18.22 -10.98 -14.40
N ASP A 32 -18.80 -11.28 -15.56
CA ASP A 32 -19.48 -10.30 -16.44
C ASP A 32 -18.65 -9.03 -16.74
N ASN A 33 -17.34 -9.19 -17.03
CA ASN A 33 -16.37 -8.11 -17.24
C ASN A 33 -16.08 -7.22 -16.00
N ILE A 34 -16.40 -7.72 -14.80
CA ILE A 34 -16.10 -7.05 -13.53
C ILE A 34 -15.11 -7.89 -12.76
N ASP A 35 -13.99 -7.27 -12.35
CA ASP A 35 -13.08 -7.84 -11.36
C ASP A 35 -13.50 -7.39 -9.98
N TYR A 36 -13.64 -8.32 -9.03
CA TYR A 36 -13.98 -7.99 -7.65
C TYR A 36 -13.12 -8.75 -6.66
N ILE A 37 -12.89 -8.12 -5.52
CA ILE A 37 -12.12 -8.66 -4.42
C ILE A 37 -13.03 -8.68 -3.19
N VAL A 38 -13.14 -9.83 -2.56
CA VAL A 38 -13.85 -10.01 -1.29
C VAL A 38 -12.81 -10.00 -0.18
N MET A 39 -12.95 -9.07 0.75
CA MET A 39 -12.00 -8.92 1.86
C MET A 39 -12.74 -8.75 3.20
N GLU A 40 -12.02 -8.88 4.32
CA GLU A 40 -12.56 -8.63 5.64
C GLU A 40 -13.07 -7.18 5.76
N LEU A 41 -14.21 -7.02 6.40
CA LEU A 41 -14.73 -5.70 6.76
C LEU A 41 -14.02 -5.20 8.01
N ILE A 42 -13.39 -4.05 7.91
CA ILE A 42 -12.62 -3.45 9.01
C ILE A 42 -13.30 -2.18 9.48
N GLU A 43 -13.63 -2.12 10.77
CA GLU A 43 -14.08 -0.91 11.44
C GLU A 43 -12.88 -0.12 11.97
N GLY A 44 -12.44 0.88 11.22
CA GLY A 44 -11.28 1.69 11.55
C GLY A 44 -11.23 2.98 10.75
N ILE A 45 -10.14 3.72 10.92
CA ILE A 45 -9.82 4.89 10.12
C ILE A 45 -8.47 4.69 9.43
N THR A 46 -8.26 5.33 8.29
CA THR A 46 -6.93 5.27 7.66
C THR A 46 -5.90 6.07 8.48
N LEU A 47 -4.64 5.65 8.39
CA LEU A 47 -3.53 6.41 8.98
C LEU A 47 -3.48 7.85 8.40
N LYS A 48 -3.90 8.03 7.14
CA LYS A 48 -4.02 9.37 6.53
C LYS A 48 -5.04 10.24 7.27
N GLN A 49 -6.23 9.70 7.56
CA GLN A 49 -7.25 10.41 8.34
C GLN A 49 -6.77 10.71 9.76
N TYR A 50 -6.04 9.78 10.36
CA TYR A 50 -5.45 9.98 11.69
C TYR A 50 -4.43 11.12 11.70
N LEU A 51 -3.52 11.14 10.71
CA LEU A 51 -2.54 12.22 10.52
C LEU A 51 -3.21 13.57 10.27
N GLN A 52 -4.25 13.62 9.44
CA GLN A 52 -5.00 14.86 9.18
C GLN A 52 -5.63 15.46 10.44
N ARG A 53 -6.05 14.62 11.39
CA ARG A 53 -6.61 15.07 12.68
C ARG A 53 -5.56 15.54 13.66
N LYS A 54 -4.38 14.89 13.67
CA LYS A 54 -3.30 15.17 14.63
C LYS A 54 -2.26 16.17 14.12
N GLY A 55 -2.11 16.34 12.83
CA GLY A 55 -1.06 17.12 12.18
C GLY A 55 0.24 16.33 12.05
N HIS A 56 0.78 15.83 13.14
CA HIS A 56 1.95 14.93 13.18
C HIS A 56 1.84 13.96 14.37
N LEU A 57 2.65 12.92 14.39
CA LEU A 57 2.70 11.94 15.46
C LEU A 57 3.96 12.09 16.30
N SER A 58 3.90 11.65 17.55
CA SER A 58 5.10 11.45 18.36
C SER A 58 6.00 10.36 17.76
N TRP A 59 7.28 10.34 18.14
CA TRP A 59 8.18 9.29 17.69
C TRP A 59 7.74 7.90 18.18
N GLN A 60 7.13 7.81 19.38
CA GLN A 60 6.59 6.57 19.92
C GLN A 60 5.43 6.04 19.06
N GLU A 61 4.46 6.90 18.71
CA GLU A 61 3.35 6.51 17.84
C GLU A 61 3.85 6.13 16.44
N THR A 62 4.84 6.88 15.92
CA THR A 62 5.43 6.58 14.61
C THR A 62 6.06 5.20 14.58
N ILE A 63 6.88 4.87 15.59
CA ILE A 63 7.50 3.54 15.70
C ILE A 63 6.44 2.47 15.88
N PHE A 64 5.43 2.71 16.71
CA PHE A 64 4.35 1.77 16.98
C PHE A 64 3.60 1.35 15.70
N PHE A 65 3.25 2.31 14.84
CA PHE A 65 2.60 1.99 13.57
C PHE A 65 3.58 1.46 12.52
N ALA A 66 4.77 2.03 12.42
CA ALA A 66 5.79 1.59 11.47
C ALA A 66 6.22 0.14 11.70
N GLU A 67 6.35 -0.30 12.96
CA GLU A 67 6.67 -1.68 13.31
C GLU A 67 5.59 -2.66 12.81
N GLN A 68 4.32 -2.32 12.99
CA GLN A 68 3.21 -3.14 12.53
C GLN A 68 3.18 -3.27 11.00
N VAL A 69 3.38 -2.15 10.28
CA VAL A 69 3.50 -2.16 8.80
C VAL A 69 4.72 -2.95 8.36
N ALA A 70 5.87 -2.78 9.02
CA ALA A 70 7.08 -3.55 8.70
C ALA A 70 6.88 -5.06 8.89
N ARG A 71 6.17 -5.50 9.94
CA ARG A 71 5.80 -6.92 10.16
C ARG A 71 4.90 -7.45 9.04
N ALA A 72 3.93 -6.67 8.59
CA ALA A 72 3.08 -7.00 7.44
C ALA A 72 3.92 -7.18 6.17
N LEU A 73 4.81 -6.23 5.87
CA LEU A 73 5.70 -6.28 4.71
C LEU A 73 6.65 -7.47 4.79
N MET A 74 7.27 -7.73 5.94
CA MET A 74 8.14 -8.89 6.15
C MET A 74 7.41 -10.20 5.85
N HIS A 75 6.16 -10.34 6.30
CA HIS A 75 5.34 -11.50 6.03
C HIS A 75 5.06 -11.68 4.52
N ALA A 76 4.73 -10.60 3.81
CA ALA A 76 4.49 -10.62 2.36
C ALA A 76 5.79 -10.92 1.58
N HIS A 77 6.89 -10.23 1.92
CA HIS A 77 8.19 -10.39 1.26
C HIS A 77 8.74 -11.82 1.39
N SER A 78 8.55 -12.47 2.56
CA SER A 78 8.96 -13.87 2.75
C SER A 78 8.20 -14.86 1.83
N ARG A 79 7.11 -14.40 1.21
CA ARG A 79 6.30 -15.14 0.24
C ARG A 79 6.47 -14.64 -1.19
N GLY A 80 7.45 -13.76 -1.42
CA GLY A 80 7.75 -13.18 -2.74
C GLY A 80 6.74 -12.13 -3.21
N ILE A 81 5.92 -11.58 -2.29
CA ILE A 81 4.92 -10.57 -2.61
C ILE A 81 5.45 -9.19 -2.20
N ILE A 82 5.49 -8.26 -3.15
CA ILE A 82 5.87 -6.86 -2.96
C ILE A 82 4.60 -6.04 -2.99
N HIS A 83 4.41 -5.12 -2.02
CA HIS A 83 3.20 -4.30 -1.91
C HIS A 83 3.09 -3.24 -3.00
N GLN A 84 4.15 -2.49 -3.25
CA GLN A 84 4.31 -1.46 -4.29
C GLN A 84 3.52 -0.15 -4.11
N ASP A 85 2.62 -0.07 -3.13
CA ASP A 85 1.80 1.14 -2.87
C ASP A 85 1.65 1.39 -1.35
N VAL A 86 2.77 1.31 -0.62
CA VAL A 86 2.79 1.61 0.83
C VAL A 86 2.63 3.11 1.03
N LYS A 87 1.53 3.49 1.70
CA LYS A 87 1.17 4.89 1.99
C LYS A 87 0.15 4.95 3.13
N PRO A 88 -0.04 6.11 3.80
CA PRO A 88 -0.98 6.22 4.92
C PRO A 88 -2.44 5.92 4.58
N GLN A 89 -2.84 6.08 3.31
CA GLN A 89 -4.19 5.73 2.84
C GLN A 89 -4.44 4.22 2.88
N ASN A 90 -3.40 3.41 2.72
CA ASN A 90 -3.45 1.95 2.67
C ASN A 90 -3.13 1.29 4.02
N VAL A 91 -3.10 2.06 5.11
CA VAL A 91 -2.98 1.56 6.48
C VAL A 91 -4.24 1.91 7.25
N ILE A 92 -4.96 0.90 7.74
CA ILE A 92 -6.19 1.07 8.53
C ILE A 92 -5.86 0.86 10.00
N ILE A 93 -6.24 1.80 10.85
CA ILE A 93 -6.04 1.75 12.30
C ILE A 93 -7.38 1.38 12.94
N LEU A 94 -7.39 0.29 13.69
CA LEU A 94 -8.51 -0.19 14.49
C LEU A 94 -8.58 0.58 15.82
N ARG A 95 -9.71 0.44 16.53
CA ARG A 95 -9.93 1.10 17.83
C ARG A 95 -8.93 0.68 18.92
N ASP A 96 -8.42 -0.54 18.85
CA ASP A 96 -7.42 -1.08 19.78
C ASP A 96 -5.97 -0.68 19.44
N GLY A 97 -5.77 0.11 18.38
CA GLY A 97 -4.45 0.53 17.91
C GLY A 97 -3.79 -0.45 16.93
N THR A 98 -4.44 -1.55 16.57
CA THR A 98 -3.91 -2.47 15.54
C THR A 98 -3.91 -1.75 14.19
N ALA A 99 -2.76 -1.76 13.50
CA ALA A 99 -2.64 -1.28 12.14
C ALA A 99 -2.69 -2.47 11.16
N LYS A 100 -3.50 -2.34 10.10
CA LYS A 100 -3.62 -3.33 9.03
C LYS A 100 -3.30 -2.70 7.68
N LEU A 101 -2.35 -3.31 6.97
CA LEU A 101 -1.99 -2.92 5.60
C LEU A 101 -2.98 -3.55 4.61
N THR A 102 -3.49 -2.74 3.68
CA THR A 102 -4.46 -3.15 2.64
C THR A 102 -3.93 -2.81 1.24
N ASP A 103 -4.63 -3.26 0.21
CA ASP A 103 -4.40 -2.90 -1.20
C ASP A 103 -3.01 -3.30 -1.74
N PHE A 104 -2.57 -4.53 -1.44
CA PHE A 104 -1.36 -5.11 -2.02
C PHE A 104 -1.43 -5.08 -3.55
N GLY A 105 -0.74 -4.12 -4.20
CA GLY A 105 -0.42 -4.05 -5.65
C GLY A 105 -1.49 -4.46 -6.66
N ILE A 106 -2.68 -4.85 -6.20
CA ILE A 106 -3.77 -5.34 -7.04
C ILE A 106 -4.24 -4.24 -8.00
N ALA A 107 -4.22 -2.99 -7.54
CA ALA A 107 -4.56 -1.82 -8.35
C ALA A 107 -3.52 -1.50 -9.43
N SER A 108 -2.24 -1.85 -9.24
CA SER A 108 -1.17 -1.65 -10.23
C SER A 108 -1.41 -2.42 -11.52
N PHE A 109 -2.19 -3.52 -11.49
CA PHE A 109 -2.54 -4.32 -12.66
C PHE A 109 -3.80 -3.84 -13.38
N ALA A 110 -4.78 -3.32 -12.68
CA ALA A 110 -5.95 -2.70 -13.29
C ALA A 110 -5.56 -1.41 -14.03
N ALA A 111 -4.58 -0.68 -13.53
CA ALA A 111 -4.08 0.55 -14.12
C ALA A 111 -3.25 0.35 -15.41
N ALA A 112 -2.67 -0.83 -15.61
CA ALA A 112 -1.94 -1.15 -16.85
C ALA A 112 -2.85 -1.30 -18.08
N GLN A 113 -4.16 -1.35 -17.91
CA GLN A 113 -5.13 -1.51 -18.99
C GLN A 113 -6.03 -0.31 -19.28
N GLU A 114 -6.13 0.70 -18.40
CA GLU A 114 -6.98 1.86 -18.69
C GLU A 114 -6.42 3.19 -18.11
N THR A 115 -6.52 4.23 -18.92
CA THR A 115 -6.12 5.64 -18.71
C THR A 115 -6.86 6.36 -17.56
N ARG A 116 -7.39 5.66 -16.56
CA ARG A 116 -8.17 6.22 -15.44
C ARG A 116 -7.36 6.72 -14.25
N VAL A 117 -6.05 6.69 -14.37
CA VAL A 117 -5.10 6.79 -13.26
C VAL A 117 -4.69 8.23 -12.90
N VAL A 118 -5.19 9.26 -13.58
CA VAL A 118 -4.62 10.61 -13.42
C VAL A 118 -4.94 11.27 -12.08
N GLN A 119 -6.04 10.96 -11.42
CA GLN A 119 -6.43 11.66 -10.19
C GLN A 119 -6.03 10.93 -8.89
N GLU A 120 -6.01 9.60 -8.86
CA GLU A 120 -5.46 8.83 -7.74
C GLU A 120 -3.92 8.73 -7.77
N ALA A 121 -3.32 8.80 -8.95
CA ALA A 121 -1.88 8.83 -9.14
C ALA A 121 -1.22 10.05 -8.48
N ILE A 122 -1.87 11.22 -8.46
CA ILE A 122 -1.31 12.45 -7.88
C ILE A 122 -0.98 12.30 -6.39
N GLY A 123 -1.77 11.53 -5.63
CA GLY A 123 -1.49 11.28 -4.20
C GLY A 123 -0.45 10.21 -3.93
N SER A 124 -0.22 9.28 -4.86
CA SER A 124 0.71 8.15 -4.69
C SER A 124 2.14 8.46 -5.09
N VAL A 125 2.37 9.44 -5.95
CA VAL A 125 3.71 9.79 -6.47
C VAL A 125 4.71 10.17 -5.37
N HIS A 126 4.24 10.70 -4.26
CA HIS A 126 5.09 11.13 -3.14
C HIS A 126 5.74 9.99 -2.35
N TYR A 127 5.22 8.76 -2.48
CA TYR A 127 5.70 7.59 -1.73
C TYR A 127 6.43 6.58 -2.61
N ILE A 128 6.40 6.74 -3.94
CA ILE A 128 7.03 5.79 -4.85
C ILE A 128 8.55 5.86 -4.76
N SER A 129 9.20 4.71 -4.89
CA SER A 129 10.66 4.64 -4.89
C SER A 129 11.26 5.18 -6.21
N PRO A 130 12.53 5.62 -6.20
CA PRO A 130 13.20 6.08 -7.41
C PRO A 130 13.22 5.02 -8.53
N GLU A 131 13.34 3.75 -8.20
CA GLU A 131 13.28 2.66 -9.16
C GLU A 131 11.89 2.48 -9.79
N GLN A 132 10.80 2.69 -9.00
CA GLN A 132 9.43 2.70 -9.54
C GLN A 132 9.23 3.89 -10.48
N ALA A 133 9.66 5.11 -10.09
CA ALA A 133 9.53 6.31 -10.89
C ALA A 133 10.26 6.18 -12.24
N LYS A 134 11.38 5.45 -12.28
CA LYS A 134 12.19 5.21 -13.49
C LYS A 134 11.71 4.00 -14.30
N GLY A 135 10.68 3.27 -13.84
CA GLY A 135 10.26 2.01 -14.48
C GLY A 135 11.33 0.92 -14.46
N SER A 136 12.25 0.98 -13.50
CA SER A 136 13.32 0.00 -13.33
C SER A 136 12.82 -1.26 -12.64
N LYS A 137 13.66 -2.32 -12.59
CA LYS A 137 13.32 -3.54 -11.85
C LYS A 137 13.17 -3.22 -10.36
N ILE A 138 12.00 -3.55 -9.81
CA ILE A 138 11.67 -3.37 -8.40
C ILE A 138 11.92 -4.66 -7.60
N ASP A 139 12.20 -4.51 -6.31
CA ASP A 139 12.24 -5.59 -5.33
C ASP A 139 11.64 -5.12 -3.99
N TYR A 140 11.76 -5.92 -2.94
CA TYR A 140 11.19 -5.62 -1.61
C TYR A 140 11.67 -4.27 -1.01
N ARG A 141 12.82 -3.73 -1.45
CA ARG A 141 13.37 -2.45 -0.97
C ARG A 141 12.50 -1.27 -1.37
N THR A 142 11.75 -1.39 -2.46
CA THR A 142 10.72 -0.42 -2.86
C THR A 142 9.74 -0.12 -1.74
N ASP A 143 9.22 -1.15 -1.07
CA ASP A 143 8.30 -0.98 0.05
C ASP A 143 8.97 -0.35 1.28
N LEU A 144 10.25 -0.65 1.50
CA LEU A 144 11.02 -0.05 2.60
C LEU A 144 11.27 1.45 2.38
N TYR A 145 11.51 1.86 1.14
CA TYR A 145 11.60 3.27 0.78
C TYR A 145 10.27 4.00 1.09
N SER A 146 9.16 3.45 0.62
CA SER A 146 7.83 4.03 0.84
C SER A 146 7.47 4.08 2.34
N LEU A 147 7.84 3.06 3.11
CA LEU A 147 7.70 3.06 4.58
C LEU A 147 8.52 4.20 5.21
N GLY A 148 9.74 4.44 4.75
CA GLY A 148 10.59 5.56 5.21
C GLY A 148 9.95 6.93 4.94
N VAL A 149 9.40 7.13 3.74
CA VAL A 149 8.64 8.35 3.39
C VAL A 149 7.44 8.52 4.31
N MET A 150 6.67 7.44 4.55
CA MET A 150 5.52 7.45 5.43
C MET A 150 5.92 7.79 6.88
N MET A 151 7.03 7.24 7.38
CA MET A 151 7.56 7.57 8.71
C MET A 151 7.95 9.05 8.83
N TYR A 152 8.58 9.61 7.79
CA TYR A 152 8.90 11.03 7.76
C TYR A 152 7.64 11.89 7.84
N GLU A 153 6.61 11.57 7.05
CA GLU A 153 5.31 12.27 7.11
C GLU A 153 4.65 12.14 8.48
N MET A 154 4.68 10.96 9.10
CA MET A 154 4.17 10.76 10.46
C MET A 154 4.85 11.68 11.48
N LEU A 155 6.18 11.79 11.44
CA LEU A 155 6.95 12.59 12.40
C LEU A 155 6.82 14.09 12.19
N THR A 156 6.74 14.54 10.93
CA THR A 156 6.83 15.96 10.57
C THR A 156 5.51 16.59 10.17
N GLY A 157 4.52 15.77 9.82
CA GLY A 157 3.27 16.22 9.21
C GLY A 157 3.44 16.70 7.76
N LYS A 158 4.63 16.50 7.15
CA LYS A 158 4.97 16.97 5.81
C LYS A 158 5.58 15.83 5.00
N LEU A 159 5.42 15.88 3.70
CA LEU A 159 6.12 14.98 2.79
C LEU A 159 7.60 15.40 2.66
N PRO A 160 8.55 14.46 2.53
CA PRO A 160 9.98 14.77 2.37
C PRO A 160 10.30 15.42 1.02
N PHE A 161 9.50 15.10 0.01
CA PHE A 161 9.66 15.60 -1.34
C PHE A 161 8.31 16.12 -1.84
N GLU A 162 8.33 17.28 -2.50
CA GLU A 162 7.18 17.92 -3.11
C GLU A 162 7.41 18.07 -4.61
N GLY A 163 6.44 17.71 -5.42
CA GLY A 163 6.50 17.81 -6.89
C GLY A 163 5.16 17.39 -7.48
N GLU A 164 4.89 17.85 -8.70
CA GLU A 164 3.65 17.52 -9.41
C GLU A 164 3.72 16.16 -10.12
N THR A 165 4.93 15.65 -10.34
CA THR A 165 5.16 14.37 -11.03
C THR A 165 6.23 13.54 -10.30
N ALA A 166 6.18 12.21 -10.49
CA ALA A 166 7.16 11.27 -9.97
C ALA A 166 8.62 11.55 -10.43
N LEU A 167 8.82 12.28 -11.52
CA LEU A 167 10.13 12.66 -12.02
C LEU A 167 10.67 13.95 -11.40
N GLN A 168 9.80 14.72 -10.72
CA GLN A 168 10.18 15.95 -10.02
C GLN A 168 10.45 15.70 -8.53
N ILE A 169 10.01 14.58 -8.01
CA ILE A 169 10.19 14.07 -6.65
C ILE A 169 11.44 13.17 -6.60
#